data_72406ab15b13cb975aad482e18d17563
#
_entry.id   72406ab15b13cb975aad482e18d17563
#
_cell.length_a   1.000
_cell.length_b   1.000
_cell.length_c   1.000
_cell.angle_alpha   90.00
_cell.angle_beta   90.00
_cell.angle_gamma   90.00
#
_symmetry.space_group_name_H-M   'P 1'
#
loop_
_entity.id
_entity.type
_entity.pdbx_description
1 polymer ?
#
loop_
_entity_poly.entity_id
_entity_poly.type
_entity_poly.pdbx_seq_one_letter_code
_entity_poly.pdbx_strand_id
1 'polypeptide(L)'
;MRFPARLSAKLAKARITGIFRGARPTPLVDFVDVAEVLRAGSAHPIAHERIRGLLGSPAPILWIGGSEPLEHPGIAHLVRAIVQGGRFVFLETCGTLLRRRIHEFQPVPQLFLTICSAGPLPSAGPKPRHPGAFELALEGLRAARLSGFFTAVHSRIREDSDVSRLQALSTILSAVDVDGWIITAATSGDSASRRARDARNLIPNAQWRWLSEHVERELLSPSKTSEVPRSPGNEMQPAQACEESIRVS
;
A
#
# COMPACT_ATOMS: atom_id res chain seq x y z
N MET A 1 -0.88 -13.14 12.19
CA MET A 1 -1.41 -11.80 11.82
C MET A 1 -2.32 -11.27 12.92
N ARG A 2 -1.98 -10.14 13.52
CA ARG A 2 -2.77 -9.48 14.57
C ARG A 2 -3.21 -8.11 14.05
N PHE A 3 -4.49 -7.77 14.27
CA PHE A 3 -4.99 -6.44 13.88
C PHE A 3 -4.77 -5.48 15.05
N PRO A 4 -4.08 -4.33 14.85
CA PRO A 4 -3.75 -3.43 15.94
C PRO A 4 -5.00 -2.77 16.55
N ALA A 5 -5.13 -2.82 17.88
CA ALA A 5 -6.29 -2.28 18.60
C ALA A 5 -6.47 -0.75 18.35
N ARG A 6 -5.36 0.00 18.24
CA ARG A 6 -5.41 1.44 17.94
C ARG A 6 -5.99 1.72 16.55
N LEU A 7 -5.68 0.89 15.56
CA LEU A 7 -6.26 0.99 14.21
C LEU A 7 -7.75 0.66 14.26
N SER A 8 -8.15 -0.43 14.96
CA SER A 8 -9.56 -0.78 15.16
C SER A 8 -10.37 0.36 15.78
N ALA A 9 -9.86 0.96 16.85
CA ALA A 9 -10.52 2.08 17.52
C ALA A 9 -10.67 3.31 16.60
N LYS A 10 -9.63 3.62 15.83
CA LYS A 10 -9.66 4.75 14.88
C LYS A 10 -10.68 4.54 13.77
N LEU A 11 -10.74 3.32 13.20
CA LEU A 11 -11.71 2.95 12.16
C LEU A 11 -13.14 2.96 12.69
N ALA A 12 -13.37 2.41 13.88
CA ALA A 12 -14.68 2.44 14.53
C ALA A 12 -15.15 3.89 14.76
N LYS A 13 -14.27 4.75 15.31
CA LYS A 13 -14.58 6.17 15.51
C LYS A 13 -14.93 6.86 14.19
N ALA A 14 -14.19 6.64 13.12
CA ALA A 14 -14.46 7.25 11.82
C ALA A 14 -15.84 6.84 11.27
N ARG A 15 -16.22 5.56 11.41
CA ARG A 15 -17.56 5.06 10.99
C ARG A 15 -18.67 5.69 11.80
N ILE A 16 -18.54 5.73 13.13
CA ILE A 16 -19.55 6.30 14.01
C ILE A 16 -19.75 7.79 13.70
N THR A 17 -18.67 8.55 13.54
CA THR A 17 -18.73 9.98 13.22
C THR A 17 -19.40 10.23 11.87
N GLY A 18 -19.16 9.36 10.87
CA GLY A 18 -19.81 9.44 9.56
C GLY A 18 -21.34 9.25 9.63
N ILE A 19 -21.80 8.31 10.45
CA ILE A 19 -23.24 8.03 10.64
C ILE A 19 -23.95 9.23 11.28
N PHE A 20 -23.37 9.82 12.33
CA PHE A 20 -24.00 10.93 13.05
C PHE A 20 -24.03 12.26 12.30
N ARG A 21 -23.13 12.46 11.32
CA ARG A 21 -23.09 13.72 10.56
C ARG A 21 -24.04 13.80 9.37
N GLY A 22 -24.76 12.71 9.01
CA GLY A 22 -25.66 12.68 7.87
C GLY A 22 -24.99 13.03 6.53
N ALA A 23 -23.67 13.16 6.53
CA ALA A 23 -22.86 13.50 5.39
C ALA A 23 -22.56 12.23 4.55
N ARG A 24 -22.10 12.43 3.31
CA ARG A 24 -21.55 11.34 2.50
C ARG A 24 -20.56 10.51 3.32
N PRO A 25 -20.58 9.17 3.21
CA PRO A 25 -19.69 8.33 3.98
C PRO A 25 -18.23 8.77 3.77
N THR A 26 -17.58 9.14 4.86
CA THR A 26 -16.16 9.54 4.83
C THR A 26 -15.32 8.35 4.38
N PRO A 27 -14.44 8.48 3.38
CA PRO A 27 -13.56 7.41 2.97
C PRO A 27 -12.70 6.97 4.15
N LEU A 28 -12.53 5.65 4.33
CA LEU A 28 -11.65 5.12 5.39
C LEU A 28 -10.18 5.18 4.99
N VAL A 29 -9.92 5.14 3.70
CA VAL A 29 -8.57 5.15 3.13
C VAL A 29 -8.49 6.23 2.07
N ASP A 30 -7.44 7.04 2.13
CA ASP A 30 -7.10 7.97 1.08
C ASP A 30 -5.80 7.56 0.42
N PHE A 31 -5.79 7.49 -0.92
CA PHE A 31 -4.64 7.03 -1.70
C PHE A 31 -3.85 8.23 -2.18
N VAL A 32 -2.54 8.12 -2.04
CA VAL A 32 -1.57 9.15 -2.41
C VAL A 32 -0.54 8.53 -3.33
N ASP A 33 -0.49 8.97 -4.58
CA ASP A 33 0.62 8.65 -5.45
C ASP A 33 1.81 9.53 -5.11
N VAL A 34 2.94 8.90 -4.82
CA VAL A 34 4.18 9.62 -4.50
C VAL A 34 4.61 10.52 -5.65
N ALA A 35 4.47 10.10 -6.90
CA ALA A 35 4.81 10.92 -8.05
C ALA A 35 4.02 12.23 -8.13
N GLU A 36 2.80 12.24 -7.61
CA GLU A 36 1.97 13.45 -7.58
C GLU A 36 2.40 14.42 -6.47
N VAL A 37 2.90 13.91 -5.36
CA VAL A 37 3.25 14.70 -4.17
C VAL A 37 4.70 15.14 -4.20
N LEU A 38 5.58 14.26 -4.66
CA LEU A 38 7.02 14.38 -4.62
C LEU A 38 7.56 14.38 -6.05
N ARG A 39 7.35 15.45 -6.81
CA ARG A 39 7.89 15.54 -8.19
C ARG A 39 9.39 15.38 -8.17
N ALA A 40 9.87 14.30 -8.78
CA ALA A 40 11.29 14.09 -9.03
C ALA A 40 11.86 15.25 -9.86
N GLY A 41 12.95 15.85 -9.40
CA GLY A 41 13.70 16.87 -10.16
C GLY A 41 13.26 18.32 -10.00
N SER A 42 12.23 18.65 -9.22
CA SER A 42 11.97 20.03 -8.87
C SER A 42 12.80 20.42 -7.65
N ALA A 43 13.59 21.50 -7.77
CA ALA A 43 14.33 22.10 -6.66
C ALA A 43 13.41 22.65 -5.54
N HIS A 44 12.12 22.52 -5.71
CA HIS A 44 11.13 22.98 -4.74
C HIS A 44 10.75 21.84 -3.80
N PRO A 45 10.90 22.06 -2.49
CA PRO A 45 10.34 21.15 -1.50
C PRO A 45 8.84 20.99 -1.76
N ILE A 46 8.31 19.84 -1.45
CA ILE A 46 6.90 19.45 -1.54
C ILE A 46 6.01 20.67 -1.34
N ALA A 47 5.13 20.96 -2.30
CA ALA A 47 4.24 22.10 -2.19
C ALA A 47 3.49 22.04 -0.85
N HIS A 48 3.76 22.95 0.05
CA HIS A 48 3.18 23.00 1.40
C HIS A 48 1.65 22.90 1.39
N GLU A 49 1.01 23.41 0.33
CA GLU A 49 -0.43 23.29 0.14
C GLU A 49 -0.90 21.86 -0.07
N ARG A 50 -0.12 21.04 -0.77
CA ARG A 50 -0.47 19.65 -1.05
C ARG A 50 -0.30 18.78 0.21
N ILE A 51 0.76 19.00 0.99
CA ILE A 51 0.90 18.39 2.32
C ILE A 51 -0.27 18.83 3.22
N ARG A 52 -0.61 20.12 3.22
CA ARG A 52 -1.72 20.65 4.00
C ARG A 52 -3.06 20.02 3.60
N GLY A 53 -3.30 19.85 2.30
CA GLY A 53 -4.44 19.10 1.76
C GLY A 53 -4.49 17.65 2.23
N LEU A 54 -3.36 16.94 2.17
CA LEU A 54 -3.24 15.58 2.68
C LEU A 54 -3.47 15.53 4.19
N LEU A 55 -2.89 16.44 4.95
CA LEU A 55 -3.10 16.54 6.38
C LEU A 55 -4.55 16.94 6.74
N GLY A 56 -5.27 17.61 5.85
CA GLY A 56 -6.69 17.96 5.97
C GLY A 56 -7.66 16.82 5.64
N SER A 57 -7.23 15.74 4.96
CA SER A 57 -8.11 14.63 4.61
C SER A 57 -8.78 14.02 5.86
N PRO A 58 -10.08 13.74 5.84
CA PRO A 58 -10.79 13.14 6.98
C PRO A 58 -10.51 11.63 7.12
N ALA A 59 -9.89 11.00 6.13
CA ALA A 59 -9.61 9.57 6.14
C ALA A 59 -8.64 9.19 7.27
N PRO A 60 -8.95 8.17 8.09
CA PRO A 60 -8.08 7.71 9.16
C PRO A 60 -6.80 7.03 8.66
N ILE A 61 -6.79 6.53 7.44
CA ILE A 61 -5.66 5.87 6.79
C ILE A 61 -5.24 6.67 5.57
N LEU A 62 -3.94 6.97 5.45
CA LEU A 62 -3.31 7.37 4.19
C LEU A 62 -2.50 6.19 3.65
N TRP A 63 -2.82 5.82 2.41
CA TRP A 63 -2.11 4.81 1.66
C TRP A 63 -1.19 5.48 0.65
N ILE A 64 0.11 5.40 0.90
CA ILE A 64 1.13 6.02 0.05
C ILE A 64 1.71 4.93 -0.84
N GLY A 65 1.58 5.10 -2.14
CA GLY A 65 2.04 4.13 -3.14
C GLY A 65 2.24 4.78 -4.50
N GLY A 66 1.94 4.05 -5.57
CA GLY A 66 2.16 4.47 -6.95
C GLY A 66 3.58 4.18 -7.41
N SER A 67 4.35 5.20 -7.74
CA SER A 67 5.80 5.10 -7.97
C SER A 67 6.51 4.63 -6.70
N GLU A 68 7.71 4.03 -6.83
CA GLU A 68 8.41 3.49 -5.66
C GLU A 68 8.72 4.59 -4.62
N PRO A 69 8.02 4.60 -3.47
CA PRO A 69 8.17 5.69 -2.51
C PRO A 69 9.57 5.78 -1.90
N LEU A 70 10.24 4.64 -1.78
CA LEU A 70 11.57 4.59 -1.18
C LEU A 70 12.68 5.15 -2.10
N GLU A 71 12.41 5.48 -3.34
CA GLU A 71 13.35 6.22 -4.19
C GLU A 71 13.37 7.70 -3.85
N HIS A 72 12.30 8.21 -3.26
CA HIS A 72 12.20 9.63 -3.00
C HIS A 72 12.89 10.03 -1.68
N PRO A 73 13.85 10.97 -1.69
CA PRO A 73 14.61 11.34 -0.48
C PRO A 73 13.76 11.98 0.61
N GLY A 74 12.64 12.62 0.26
CA GLY A 74 11.74 13.29 1.21
C GLY A 74 10.65 12.41 1.82
N ILE A 75 10.56 11.12 1.46
CA ILE A 75 9.45 10.27 1.88
C ILE A 75 9.36 10.09 3.41
N ALA A 76 10.48 9.97 4.08
CA ALA A 76 10.49 9.80 5.53
C ALA A 76 9.96 11.05 6.27
N HIS A 77 10.21 12.25 5.75
CA HIS A 77 9.67 13.50 6.29
C HIS A 77 8.15 13.58 6.09
N LEU A 78 7.67 13.21 4.91
CA LEU A 78 6.24 13.18 4.62
C LEU A 78 5.50 12.20 5.55
N VAL A 79 5.99 10.97 5.67
CA VAL A 79 5.43 9.95 6.56
C VAL A 79 5.38 10.45 8.01
N ARG A 80 6.48 11.05 8.49
CA ARG A 80 6.55 11.61 9.85
C ARG A 80 5.49 12.69 10.09
N ALA A 81 5.32 13.63 9.15
CA ALA A 81 4.32 14.69 9.25
C ALA A 81 2.89 14.13 9.32
N ILE A 82 2.57 13.12 8.51
CA ILE A 82 1.26 12.48 8.49
C ILE A 82 0.99 11.74 9.80
N VAL A 83 1.97 10.97 10.29
CA VAL A 83 1.86 10.22 11.55
C VAL A 83 1.69 11.17 12.74
N GLN A 84 2.42 12.29 12.79
CA GLN A 84 2.25 13.34 13.80
C GLN A 84 0.85 13.95 13.78
N GLY A 85 0.20 14.02 12.62
CA GLY A 85 -1.21 14.37 12.46
C GLY A 85 -2.19 13.31 12.99
N GLY A 86 -1.70 12.22 13.59
CA GLY A 86 -2.49 11.17 14.23
C GLY A 86 -3.17 10.22 13.26
N ARG A 87 -2.66 10.09 12.03
CA ARG A 87 -3.18 9.16 11.02
C ARG A 87 -2.33 7.92 10.91
N PHE A 88 -2.96 6.86 10.40
CA PHE A 88 -2.26 5.65 10.02
C PHE A 88 -1.73 5.80 8.58
N VAL A 89 -0.50 5.37 8.37
CA VAL A 89 0.17 5.36 7.08
C VAL A 89 0.45 3.92 6.68
N PHE A 90 -0.03 3.54 5.50
CA PHE A 90 0.40 2.34 4.79
C PHE A 90 1.35 2.78 3.69
N LEU A 91 2.65 2.61 3.91
CA LEU A 91 3.70 2.93 2.95
C LEU A 91 3.95 1.70 2.07
N GLU A 92 3.38 1.73 0.85
CA GLU A 92 3.48 0.62 -0.09
C GLU A 92 4.73 0.73 -0.96
N THR A 93 5.58 -0.27 -0.91
CA THR A 93 6.86 -0.36 -1.62
C THR A 93 7.02 -1.72 -2.29
N CYS A 94 7.83 -1.81 -3.35
CA CYS A 94 8.26 -3.11 -3.87
C CYS A 94 9.18 -3.86 -2.90
N GLY A 95 9.72 -3.18 -1.90
CA GLY A 95 10.52 -3.76 -0.82
C GLY A 95 12.02 -3.90 -1.11
N THR A 96 12.47 -3.73 -2.35
CA THR A 96 13.88 -3.92 -2.73
C THR A 96 14.83 -2.94 -2.04
N LEU A 97 14.36 -1.72 -1.76
CA LEU A 97 15.11 -0.68 -1.06
C LEU A 97 14.86 -0.66 0.45
N LEU A 98 13.91 -1.44 0.95
CA LEU A 98 13.44 -1.33 2.32
C LEU A 98 14.55 -1.56 3.34
N ARG A 99 15.37 -2.61 3.17
CA ARG A 99 16.51 -2.90 4.06
C ARG A 99 17.53 -1.76 4.11
N ARG A 100 17.74 -1.07 2.99
CA ARG A 100 18.72 0.03 2.88
C ARG A 100 18.23 1.32 3.51
N ARG A 101 16.91 1.58 3.47
CA ARG A 101 16.32 2.87 3.85
C ARG A 101 15.47 2.82 5.13
N ILE A 102 15.32 1.66 5.76
CA ILE A 102 14.48 1.50 6.95
C ILE A 102 14.91 2.41 8.11
N HIS A 103 16.19 2.71 8.22
CA HIS A 103 16.76 3.57 9.27
C HIS A 103 16.29 5.03 9.20
N GLU A 104 15.72 5.46 8.08
CA GLU A 104 15.13 6.81 7.92
C GLU A 104 13.78 6.96 8.60
N PHE A 105 13.14 5.85 8.96
CA PHE A 105 11.82 5.81 9.56
C PHE A 105 11.90 5.48 11.05
N GLN A 106 10.84 5.85 11.78
CA GLN A 106 10.67 5.48 13.18
C GLN A 106 9.61 4.40 13.32
N PRO A 107 9.84 3.33 14.10
CA PRO A 107 8.85 2.31 14.38
C PRO A 107 7.79 2.86 15.33
N VAL A 108 6.68 3.32 14.76
CA VAL A 108 5.54 3.86 15.49
C VAL A 108 4.27 3.09 15.16
N PRO A 109 3.30 3.00 16.08
CA PRO A 109 2.09 2.19 15.88
C PRO A 109 1.21 2.61 14.71
N GLN A 110 1.44 3.79 14.15
CA GLN A 110 0.68 4.33 13.02
C GLN A 110 1.32 4.04 11.66
N LEU A 111 2.56 3.56 11.61
CA LEU A 111 3.25 3.28 10.35
C LEU A 111 3.27 1.79 10.05
N PHE A 112 2.69 1.42 8.91
CA PHE A 112 2.77 0.08 8.31
C PHE A 112 3.68 0.14 7.08
N LEU A 113 4.78 -0.61 7.13
CA LEU A 113 5.59 -0.86 5.96
C LEU A 113 4.94 -1.99 5.16
N THR A 114 4.42 -1.66 3.99
CA THR A 114 3.57 -2.54 3.19
C THR A 114 4.32 -2.95 1.92
N ILE A 115 4.51 -4.24 1.71
CA ILE A 115 5.16 -4.75 0.50
C ILE A 115 4.10 -5.16 -0.51
N CYS A 116 4.21 -4.64 -1.74
CA CYS A 116 3.40 -5.09 -2.86
C CYS A 116 3.96 -6.42 -3.40
N SER A 117 3.22 -7.52 -3.27
CA SER A 117 3.66 -8.84 -3.74
C SER A 117 2.50 -9.71 -4.21
N ALA A 118 2.68 -10.33 -5.36
CA ALA A 118 1.76 -11.35 -5.89
C ALA A 118 2.24 -12.80 -5.63
N GLY A 119 3.35 -12.98 -4.88
CA GLY A 119 3.91 -14.29 -4.54
C GLY A 119 5.35 -14.50 -4.98
N PRO A 120 5.96 -15.64 -4.60
CA PRO A 120 7.39 -15.91 -4.74
C PRO A 120 7.86 -16.23 -6.17
N LEU A 121 6.94 -16.55 -7.06
CA LEU A 121 7.30 -16.95 -8.43
C LEU A 121 7.28 -15.75 -9.37
N PRO A 122 8.13 -15.74 -10.41
CA PRO A 122 8.07 -14.72 -11.47
C PRO A 122 6.65 -14.65 -12.04
N SER A 123 6.15 -13.45 -12.27
CA SER A 123 4.88 -13.32 -12.99
C SER A 123 5.04 -13.86 -14.41
N ALA A 124 4.00 -14.53 -14.91
CA ALA A 124 3.97 -15.05 -16.30
C ALA A 124 3.84 -13.93 -17.36
N GLY A 125 4.21 -12.69 -17.02
CA GLY A 125 4.19 -11.55 -17.93
C GLY A 125 5.42 -11.52 -18.86
N PRO A 126 5.36 -10.76 -19.94
CA PRO A 126 6.41 -10.68 -20.95
C PRO A 126 7.73 -10.06 -20.45
N LYS A 127 7.74 -9.48 -19.25
CA LYS A 127 8.96 -8.98 -18.60
C LYS A 127 9.18 -9.75 -17.29
N PRO A 128 10.28 -10.51 -17.16
CA PRO A 128 10.62 -11.15 -15.89
C PRO A 128 10.87 -10.06 -14.84
N ARG A 129 10.30 -10.24 -13.63
CA ARG A 129 10.73 -9.47 -12.47
C ARG A 129 12.24 -9.67 -12.30
N HIS A 130 12.91 -8.65 -11.81
CA HIS A 130 14.35 -8.74 -11.54
C HIS A 130 14.64 -9.99 -10.70
N PRO A 131 15.58 -10.86 -11.11
CA PRO A 131 15.95 -12.02 -10.32
C PRO A 131 16.30 -11.57 -8.89
N GLY A 132 15.73 -12.22 -7.88
CA GLY A 132 16.01 -11.87 -6.48
C GLY A 132 15.16 -10.73 -5.88
N ALA A 133 14.29 -10.07 -6.64
CA ALA A 133 13.47 -8.97 -6.10
C ALA A 133 12.55 -9.42 -4.96
N PHE A 134 11.98 -10.63 -5.05
CA PHE A 134 11.15 -11.18 -3.99
C PHE A 134 11.96 -11.48 -2.73
N GLU A 135 13.14 -12.05 -2.88
CA GLU A 135 14.06 -12.33 -1.79
C GLU A 135 14.50 -11.06 -1.09
N LEU A 136 14.87 -10.01 -1.84
CA LEU A 136 15.21 -8.70 -1.28
C LEU A 136 14.03 -8.06 -0.54
N ALA A 137 12.82 -8.16 -1.09
CA ALA A 137 11.62 -7.68 -0.44
C ALA A 137 11.34 -8.43 0.87
N LEU A 138 11.54 -9.73 0.87
CA LEU A 138 11.37 -10.58 2.05
C LEU A 138 12.43 -10.29 3.12
N GLU A 139 13.69 -10.06 2.74
CA GLU A 139 14.74 -9.60 3.65
C GLU A 139 14.40 -8.23 4.25
N GLY A 140 13.92 -7.29 3.43
CA GLY A 140 13.46 -6.00 3.88
C GLY A 140 12.31 -6.11 4.89
N LEU A 141 11.36 -7.00 4.62
CA LEU A 141 10.23 -7.25 5.52
C LEU A 141 10.68 -7.83 6.88
N ARG A 142 11.62 -8.79 6.86
CA ARG A 142 12.22 -9.35 8.07
C ARG A 142 12.97 -8.28 8.86
N ALA A 143 13.77 -7.47 8.19
CA ALA A 143 14.49 -6.36 8.82
C ALA A 143 13.52 -5.35 9.46
N ALA A 144 12.44 -5.00 8.77
CA ALA A 144 11.40 -4.12 9.30
C ALA A 144 10.76 -4.71 10.56
N ARG A 145 10.41 -6.00 10.52
CA ARG A 145 9.82 -6.70 11.65
C ARG A 145 10.76 -6.71 12.87
N LEU A 146 12.02 -7.05 12.66
CA LEU A 146 13.06 -7.06 13.71
C LEU A 146 13.32 -5.66 14.29
N SER A 147 13.14 -4.62 13.49
CA SER A 147 13.27 -3.22 13.92
C SER A 147 12.00 -2.68 14.61
N GLY A 148 10.98 -3.51 14.83
CA GLY A 148 9.77 -3.14 15.57
C GLY A 148 8.70 -2.42 14.74
N PHE A 149 8.81 -2.38 13.42
CA PHE A 149 7.76 -1.84 12.57
C PHE A 149 6.57 -2.78 12.44
N PHE A 150 5.39 -2.22 12.29
CA PHE A 150 4.27 -2.97 11.75
C PHE A 150 4.49 -3.24 10.27
N THR A 151 4.26 -4.49 9.89
CA THR A 151 4.50 -4.97 8.52
C THR A 151 3.22 -5.52 7.93
N ALA A 152 2.98 -5.19 6.67
CA ALA A 152 1.87 -5.74 5.91
C ALA A 152 2.33 -6.16 4.50
N VAL A 153 1.53 -7.00 3.86
CA VAL A 153 1.69 -7.32 2.45
C VAL A 153 0.41 -6.97 1.72
N HIS A 154 0.53 -6.39 0.55
CA HIS A 154 -0.59 -6.09 -0.34
C HIS A 154 -0.47 -6.92 -1.61
N SER A 155 -1.45 -7.79 -1.87
CA SER A 155 -1.54 -8.60 -3.08
C SER A 155 -2.67 -8.10 -3.96
N ARG A 156 -2.34 -7.66 -5.17
CA ARG A 156 -3.30 -7.22 -6.18
C ARG A 156 -3.60 -8.38 -7.12
N ILE A 157 -4.85 -8.82 -7.14
CA ILE A 157 -5.31 -9.98 -7.91
C ILE A 157 -5.78 -9.53 -9.28
N ARG A 158 -5.19 -10.10 -10.31
CA ARG A 158 -5.59 -9.96 -11.70
C ARG A 158 -6.43 -11.16 -12.14
N GLU A 159 -7.00 -11.10 -13.32
CA GLU A 159 -7.78 -12.21 -13.90
C GLU A 159 -6.93 -13.44 -14.15
N ASP A 160 -5.66 -13.25 -14.49
CA ASP A 160 -4.66 -14.30 -14.75
C ASP A 160 -3.88 -14.74 -13.50
N SER A 161 -4.24 -14.22 -12.31
CA SER A 161 -3.53 -14.56 -11.08
C SER A 161 -3.75 -16.01 -10.67
N ASP A 162 -2.64 -16.68 -10.35
CA ASP A 162 -2.64 -18.07 -9.89
C ASP A 162 -2.87 -18.12 -8.36
N VAL A 163 -3.94 -18.79 -7.95
CA VAL A 163 -4.29 -18.96 -6.53
C VAL A 163 -3.26 -19.79 -5.77
N SER A 164 -2.58 -20.73 -6.43
CA SER A 164 -1.55 -21.56 -5.79
C SER A 164 -0.38 -20.72 -5.28
N ARG A 165 -0.04 -19.65 -5.99
CA ARG A 165 0.99 -18.68 -5.57
C ARG A 165 0.61 -17.94 -4.30
N LEU A 166 -0.66 -17.61 -4.14
CA LEU A 166 -1.15 -16.96 -2.92
C LEU A 166 -1.13 -17.90 -1.73
N GLN A 167 -1.37 -19.19 -1.94
CA GLN A 167 -1.24 -20.20 -0.90
C GLN A 167 0.22 -20.34 -0.45
N ALA A 168 1.16 -20.41 -1.40
CA ALA A 168 2.59 -20.42 -1.09
C ALA A 168 3.01 -19.13 -0.35
N LEU A 169 2.51 -17.97 -0.79
CA LEU A 169 2.75 -16.71 -0.10
C LEU A 169 2.20 -16.72 1.32
N SER A 170 1.00 -17.24 1.55
CA SER A 170 0.40 -17.38 2.89
C SER A 170 1.31 -18.10 3.86
N THR A 171 1.92 -19.20 3.43
CA THR A 171 2.87 -19.97 4.23
C THR A 171 4.11 -19.15 4.59
N ILE A 172 4.67 -18.43 3.62
CA ILE A 172 5.84 -17.56 3.82
C ILE A 172 5.50 -16.42 4.79
N LEU A 173 4.34 -15.76 4.60
CA LEU A 173 3.92 -14.66 5.47
C LEU A 173 3.68 -15.11 6.91
N SER A 174 3.20 -16.33 7.10
CA SER A 174 3.04 -16.93 8.43
C SER A 174 4.41 -17.18 9.08
N ALA A 175 5.39 -17.66 8.32
CA ALA A 175 6.75 -17.89 8.81
C ALA A 175 7.51 -16.60 9.16
N VAL A 176 7.23 -15.49 8.45
CA VAL A 176 7.81 -14.17 8.73
C VAL A 176 7.07 -13.43 9.85
N ASP A 177 5.91 -13.93 10.25
CA ASP A 177 5.03 -13.32 11.27
C ASP A 177 4.64 -11.87 10.93
N VAL A 178 4.19 -11.63 9.69
CA VAL A 178 3.70 -10.30 9.30
C VAL A 178 2.42 -9.94 10.07
N ASP A 179 2.24 -8.65 10.35
CA ASP A 179 1.06 -8.17 11.09
C ASP A 179 -0.21 -8.23 10.24
N GLY A 180 -0.11 -7.95 8.92
CA GLY A 180 -1.26 -7.90 8.05
C GLY A 180 -1.02 -8.41 6.64
N TRP A 181 -2.12 -8.86 6.03
CA TRP A 181 -2.19 -9.16 4.61
C TRP A 181 -3.46 -8.55 4.03
N ILE A 182 -3.30 -7.81 2.95
CA ILE A 182 -4.39 -7.13 2.25
C ILE A 182 -4.43 -7.70 0.83
N ILE A 183 -5.63 -8.12 0.41
CA ILE A 183 -5.85 -8.70 -0.92
C ILE A 183 -6.95 -7.89 -1.60
N THR A 184 -6.63 -7.30 -2.75
CA THR A 184 -7.56 -6.51 -3.56
C THR A 184 -7.56 -6.98 -5.01
N ALA A 185 -8.63 -6.69 -5.74
CA ALA A 185 -8.58 -6.78 -7.19
C ALA A 185 -7.69 -5.68 -7.77
N ALA A 186 -6.99 -5.99 -8.85
CA ALA A 186 -6.16 -5.02 -9.56
C ALA A 186 -6.96 -4.12 -10.52
N THR A 187 -8.15 -4.60 -10.92
CA THR A 187 -9.06 -3.94 -11.87
C THR A 187 -10.49 -4.06 -11.38
N SER A 188 -11.37 -3.20 -11.89
CA SER A 188 -12.82 -3.23 -11.58
C SER A 188 -13.60 -4.37 -12.26
N GLY A 189 -12.94 -5.31 -12.92
CA GLY A 189 -13.57 -6.45 -13.57
C GLY A 189 -14.15 -7.46 -12.57
N ASP A 190 -15.33 -8.00 -12.87
CA ASP A 190 -16.03 -8.98 -12.02
C ASP A 190 -15.21 -10.24 -11.74
N SER A 191 -14.40 -10.68 -12.71
CA SER A 191 -13.54 -11.86 -12.58
C SER A 191 -12.42 -11.62 -11.57
N ALA A 192 -11.71 -10.50 -11.65
CA ALA A 192 -10.65 -10.14 -10.70
C ALA A 192 -11.22 -9.95 -9.28
N SER A 193 -12.37 -9.27 -9.17
CA SER A 193 -13.03 -9.03 -7.87
C SER A 193 -13.53 -10.33 -7.21
N ARG A 194 -14.06 -11.28 -7.98
CA ARG A 194 -14.42 -12.61 -7.45
C ARG A 194 -13.19 -13.36 -6.95
N ARG A 195 -12.12 -13.42 -7.75
CA ARG A 195 -10.88 -14.09 -7.36
C ARG A 195 -10.26 -13.45 -6.12
N ALA A 196 -10.27 -12.13 -6.02
CA ALA A 196 -9.78 -11.42 -4.84
C ALA A 196 -10.61 -11.76 -3.59
N ARG A 197 -11.93 -11.84 -3.72
CA ARG A 197 -12.84 -12.24 -2.64
C ARG A 197 -12.53 -13.66 -2.16
N ASP A 198 -12.37 -14.60 -3.07
CA ASP A 198 -12.05 -16.00 -2.73
C ASP A 198 -10.67 -16.10 -2.07
N ALA A 199 -9.69 -15.37 -2.60
CA ALA A 199 -8.34 -15.33 -2.06
C ALA A 199 -8.28 -14.74 -0.64
N ARG A 200 -9.19 -13.85 -0.26
CA ARG A 200 -9.27 -13.30 1.11
C ARG A 200 -9.53 -14.37 2.17
N ASN A 201 -10.07 -15.53 1.79
CA ASN A 201 -10.22 -16.66 2.72
C ASN A 201 -8.87 -17.18 3.23
N LEU A 202 -7.77 -16.91 2.53
CA LEU A 202 -6.41 -17.22 2.98
C LEU A 202 -5.94 -16.32 4.14
N ILE A 203 -6.59 -15.20 4.36
CA ILE A 203 -6.27 -14.28 5.46
C ILE A 203 -6.95 -14.81 6.74
N PRO A 204 -6.20 -15.23 7.78
CA PRO A 204 -6.79 -15.86 8.97
C PRO A 204 -7.61 -14.86 9.82
N ASN A 205 -7.24 -13.58 9.81
CA ASN A 205 -7.86 -12.55 10.65
C ASN A 205 -9.00 -11.83 9.91
N ALA A 206 -10.20 -11.88 10.47
CA ALA A 206 -11.40 -11.28 9.88
C ALA A 206 -11.32 -9.75 9.71
N GLN A 207 -10.60 -9.04 10.58
CA GLN A 207 -10.44 -7.58 10.49
C GLN A 207 -9.57 -7.19 9.29
N TRP A 208 -8.53 -7.99 8.96
CA TRP A 208 -7.73 -7.78 7.76
C TRP A 208 -8.53 -8.10 6.49
N ARG A 209 -9.39 -9.14 6.50
CA ARG A 209 -10.32 -9.41 5.39
C ARG A 209 -11.26 -8.24 5.15
N TRP A 210 -11.87 -7.75 6.22
CA TRP A 210 -12.75 -6.60 6.17
C TRP A 210 -12.03 -5.34 5.65
N LEU A 211 -10.82 -5.05 6.13
CA LEU A 211 -10.02 -3.92 5.63
C LEU A 211 -9.69 -4.08 4.14
N SER A 212 -9.34 -5.29 3.70
CA SER A 212 -9.08 -5.58 2.28
C SER A 212 -10.26 -5.22 1.37
N GLU A 213 -11.50 -5.53 1.80
CA GLU A 213 -12.71 -5.17 1.07
C GLU A 213 -12.91 -3.65 0.98
N HIS A 214 -12.61 -2.93 2.05
CA HIS A 214 -12.72 -1.48 2.07
C HIS A 214 -11.64 -0.81 1.22
N VAL A 215 -10.40 -1.28 1.31
CA VAL A 215 -9.29 -0.81 0.46
C VAL A 215 -9.62 -1.03 -1.02
N GLU A 216 -10.15 -2.21 -1.40
CA GLU A 216 -10.54 -2.49 -2.78
C GLU A 216 -11.63 -1.53 -3.25
N ARG A 217 -12.66 -1.33 -2.46
CA ARG A 217 -13.77 -0.44 -2.80
C ARG A 217 -13.28 0.99 -3.05
N GLU A 218 -12.40 1.49 -2.20
CA GLU A 218 -11.85 2.83 -2.34
C GLU A 218 -10.89 2.94 -3.53
N LEU A 219 -10.07 1.90 -3.79
CA LEU A 219 -9.17 1.84 -4.94
C LEU A 219 -9.90 1.84 -6.28
N LEU A 220 -11.02 1.12 -6.35
CA LEU A 220 -11.78 0.92 -7.59
C LEU A 220 -12.92 1.93 -7.75
N SER A 221 -13.11 2.85 -6.81
CA SER A 221 -14.17 3.88 -6.89
C SER A 221 -13.83 4.93 -7.94
N PRO A 222 -14.71 5.20 -8.91
CA PRO A 222 -14.46 6.13 -10.02
C PRO A 222 -14.29 7.59 -9.60
N SER A 223 -14.59 7.94 -8.36
CA SER A 223 -14.56 9.34 -7.85
C SER A 223 -13.18 9.89 -7.57
N LYS A 224 -12.10 9.14 -7.75
CA LYS A 224 -10.72 9.60 -7.52
C LYS A 224 -9.85 9.70 -8.77
N THR A 225 -10.41 9.45 -9.92
CA THR A 225 -9.79 9.89 -11.18
C THR A 225 -10.07 11.39 -11.31
N SER A 226 -9.43 12.20 -10.45
CA SER A 226 -9.50 13.65 -10.51
C SER A 226 -8.86 14.12 -11.81
N GLU A 227 -9.59 14.93 -12.53
CA GLU A 227 -9.26 15.86 -13.58
C GLU A 227 -7.79 16.35 -13.59
N VAL A 228 -6.90 15.50 -14.07
CA VAL A 228 -5.65 15.97 -14.67
C VAL A 228 -5.74 15.53 -16.12
N PRO A 229 -5.71 16.48 -17.10
CA PRO A 229 -5.72 16.10 -18.50
C PRO A 229 -4.53 15.19 -18.75
N ARG A 230 -4.82 13.93 -19.07
CA ARG A 230 -3.82 12.95 -19.46
C ARG A 230 -3.16 13.44 -20.74
N SER A 231 -1.90 13.81 -20.68
CA SER A 231 -1.10 13.89 -21.90
C SER A 231 -1.12 12.49 -22.53
N PRO A 232 -1.47 12.39 -23.81
CA PRO A 232 -1.52 11.10 -24.50
C PRO A 232 -0.09 10.58 -24.62
N GLY A 233 0.28 9.58 -23.84
CA GLY A 233 1.57 8.94 -24.07
C GLY A 233 2.19 8.09 -22.97
N ASN A 234 1.66 8.00 -21.78
CA ASN A 234 2.32 7.17 -20.75
C ASN A 234 1.33 6.53 -19.76
N GLU A 235 0.65 5.49 -20.21
CA GLU A 235 -0.08 4.58 -19.31
C GLU A 235 0.91 3.64 -18.62
N MET A 236 1.67 4.15 -17.66
CA MET A 236 2.46 3.30 -16.79
C MET A 236 1.59 2.78 -15.65
N GLN A 237 1.22 1.51 -15.73
CA GLN A 237 0.51 0.83 -14.64
C GLN A 237 1.42 0.80 -13.39
N PRO A 238 0.87 0.93 -12.15
CA PRO A 238 1.65 0.92 -10.90
C PRO A 238 2.59 -0.27 -10.71
N ALA A 239 2.29 -1.41 -11.36
CA ALA A 239 3.19 -2.57 -11.39
C ALA A 239 4.44 -2.34 -12.24
N GLN A 240 4.42 -1.41 -13.20
CA GLN A 240 5.56 -1.09 -14.06
C GLN A 240 6.52 -0.10 -13.39
N ALA A 241 6.04 0.72 -12.47
CA ALA A 241 6.88 1.65 -11.72
C ALA A 241 7.90 0.91 -10.82
N CYS A 242 7.49 -0.20 -10.20
CA CYS A 242 8.41 -1.08 -9.48
C CYS A 242 9.46 -1.76 -10.39
N GLU A 243 9.19 -1.86 -11.70
CA GLU A 243 10.10 -2.50 -12.65
C GLU A 243 11.16 -1.53 -13.20
N GLU A 244 10.87 -0.25 -13.31
CA GLU A 244 11.84 0.75 -13.79
C GLU A 244 12.85 1.17 -12.72
N SER A 245 12.44 1.21 -11.45
CA SER A 245 13.28 1.60 -10.32
C SER A 245 14.54 0.74 -10.16
N ILE A 246 14.53 -0.48 -10.68
CA ILE A 246 15.64 -1.43 -10.54
C ILE A 246 16.69 -1.27 -11.67
N ARG A 247 16.41 -0.49 -12.72
CA ARG A 247 17.32 -0.33 -13.87
C ARG A 247 18.39 0.74 -13.67
N VAL A 248 18.29 1.58 -12.66
CA VAL A 248 19.17 2.76 -12.45
C VAL A 248 20.15 2.56 -11.29
N SER A 249 20.13 1.40 -10.65
CA SER A 249 21.07 1.02 -9.57
C SER A 249 21.92 -0.17 -9.94
#